data_a3cfdf001c4ef8ddc0cf580e0d1f0a97
#
_entry.id   a3cfdf001c4ef8ddc0cf580e0d1f0a97
#
_cell.length_a   1.000
_cell.length_b   1.000
_cell.length_c   1.000
_cell.angle_alpha   90.00
_cell.angle_beta   90.00
_cell.angle_gamma   90.00
#
_symmetry.space_group_name_H-M   'P 1'
#
loop_
_entity.id
_entity.type
_entity.pdbx_description
1 polymer ?
#
loop_
_entity_poly.entity_id
_entity_poly.type
_entity_poly.pdbx_seq_one_letter_code
_entity_poly.pdbx_strand_id
1 'polypeptide(L)'
;MSLAFGLTYTAVIYSARVVSDAHINPAITVAMLTTRRISFARGALYVTAQLSGAVIGAAVALVFGDVPQTSPTEDEIAANDVVVTRAPTGCTVPGRHVTESQAFAVEFLASFFFVFVVFACYDKSSRSDCDVKVKLKVKESEHPFVIGLTYSGVLLFAVS
;
A
#
# COMPACT_ATOMS: atom_id res chain seq x y z
N MET A 1 -5.03 -13.05 -2.89
CA MET A 1 -4.52 -12.18 -1.81
C MET A 1 -4.75 -10.69 -2.06
N SER A 2 -4.44 -10.15 -3.24
CA SER A 2 -4.52 -8.70 -3.53
C SER A 2 -5.87 -8.05 -3.25
N LEU A 3 -6.98 -8.72 -3.56
CA LEU A 3 -8.33 -8.19 -3.28
C LEU A 3 -8.59 -8.05 -1.76
N ALA A 4 -8.15 -9.02 -0.96
CA ALA A 4 -8.29 -8.96 0.50
C ALA A 4 -7.52 -7.76 1.08
N PHE A 5 -6.31 -7.52 0.59
CA PHE A 5 -5.53 -6.34 0.97
C PHE A 5 -6.25 -5.03 0.63
N GLY A 6 -6.78 -4.90 -0.58
CA GLY A 6 -7.49 -3.68 -0.96
C GLY A 6 -8.78 -3.44 -0.20
N LEU A 7 -9.55 -4.49 0.09
CA LEU A 7 -10.74 -4.38 0.93
C LEU A 7 -10.40 -4.00 2.38
N THR A 8 -9.35 -4.60 2.94
CA THR A 8 -8.84 -4.24 4.26
C THR A 8 -8.36 -2.78 4.27
N TYR A 9 -7.61 -2.37 3.25
CA TYR A 9 -7.15 -0.99 3.10
C TYR A 9 -8.33 -0.01 3.06
N THR A 10 -9.39 -0.33 2.29
CA THR A 10 -10.65 0.42 2.28
C THR A 10 -11.25 0.58 3.66
N ALA A 11 -11.40 -0.52 4.40
CA ALA A 11 -12.00 -0.53 5.74
C ALA A 11 -11.18 0.33 6.72
N VAL A 12 -9.85 0.23 6.66
CA VAL A 12 -8.94 1.02 7.52
C VAL A 12 -9.04 2.51 7.18
N ILE A 13 -9.09 2.89 5.89
CA ILE A 13 -9.30 4.29 5.50
C ILE A 13 -10.63 4.81 6.03
N TYR A 14 -11.72 4.06 5.88
CA TYR A 14 -13.02 4.47 6.41
C TYR A 14 -12.97 4.73 7.91
N SER A 15 -12.34 3.85 8.66
CA SER A 15 -12.23 3.97 10.12
C SER A 15 -11.32 5.12 10.54
N ALA A 16 -10.18 5.30 9.88
CA ALA A 16 -9.18 6.30 10.25
C ALA A 16 -9.55 7.71 9.79
N ARG A 17 -10.34 7.88 8.71
CA ARG A 17 -10.73 9.18 8.17
C ARG A 17 -11.52 10.05 9.14
N VAL A 18 -12.16 9.46 10.12
CA VAL A 18 -12.90 10.19 11.15
C VAL A 18 -11.96 10.97 12.07
N VAL A 19 -10.71 10.52 12.20
CA VAL A 19 -9.73 11.04 13.17
C VAL A 19 -8.53 11.71 12.48
N SER A 20 -8.16 11.25 11.29
CA SER A 20 -6.97 11.68 10.58
C SER A 20 -7.19 11.72 9.07
N ASP A 21 -6.18 12.19 8.30
CA ASP A 21 -6.22 12.16 6.84
C ASP A 21 -6.07 10.73 6.27
N ALA A 22 -5.91 9.72 7.12
CA ALA A 22 -5.85 8.29 6.77
C ALA A 22 -4.86 7.95 5.64
N HIS A 23 -3.65 8.50 5.69
CA HIS A 23 -2.64 8.20 4.65
C HIS A 23 -2.24 6.73 4.63
N ILE A 24 -2.00 6.11 5.78
CA ILE A 24 -1.68 4.69 6.01
C ILE A 24 -0.51 4.17 5.14
N ASN A 25 0.16 5.03 4.40
CA ASN A 25 1.25 4.70 3.49
C ASN A 25 2.29 5.83 3.49
N PRO A 26 3.59 5.52 3.72
CA PRO A 26 4.66 6.51 3.68
C PRO A 26 4.77 7.24 2.34
N ALA A 27 4.54 6.58 1.21
CA ALA A 27 4.61 7.20 -0.11
C ALA A 27 3.55 8.31 -0.26
N ILE A 28 2.32 8.07 0.20
CA ILE A 28 1.25 9.09 0.24
C ILE A 28 1.68 10.25 1.15
N THR A 29 2.23 9.94 2.34
CA THR A 29 2.65 10.96 3.30
C THR A 29 3.75 11.85 2.73
N VAL A 30 4.75 11.25 2.07
CA VAL A 30 5.83 12.00 1.40
C VAL A 30 5.28 12.88 0.27
N ALA A 31 4.38 12.36 -0.55
CA ALA A 31 3.75 13.13 -1.61
C ALA A 31 2.91 14.31 -1.06
N MET A 32 2.20 14.13 0.04
CA MET A 32 1.46 15.20 0.72
C MET A 32 2.39 16.24 1.37
N LEU A 33 3.57 15.83 1.85
CA LEU A 33 4.63 16.72 2.34
C LEU A 33 5.23 17.57 1.22
N THR A 34 5.61 16.94 0.11
CA THR A 34 6.23 17.64 -1.04
C THR A 34 5.28 18.64 -1.67
N THR A 35 3.99 18.35 -1.68
CA THR A 35 2.93 19.27 -2.14
C THR A 35 2.48 20.27 -1.07
N ARG A 36 3.14 20.31 0.10
CA ARG A 36 2.85 21.21 1.22
C ARG A 36 1.40 21.14 1.75
N ARG A 37 0.75 20.01 1.59
CA ARG A 37 -0.62 19.79 2.10
C ARG A 37 -0.65 19.47 3.59
N ILE A 38 0.44 18.98 4.14
CA ILE A 38 0.63 18.73 5.57
C ILE A 38 1.93 19.37 6.05
N SER A 39 2.01 19.66 7.35
CA SER A 39 3.24 20.15 7.97
C SER A 39 4.26 19.04 8.14
N PHE A 40 5.55 19.40 8.15
CA PHE A 40 6.65 18.44 8.33
C PHE A 40 6.50 17.63 9.62
N ALA A 41 6.14 18.28 10.75
CA ALA A 41 5.94 17.61 12.02
C ALA A 41 4.83 16.54 11.95
N ARG A 42 3.70 16.87 11.31
CA ARG A 42 2.59 15.91 11.11
C ARG A 42 3.03 14.75 10.23
N GLY A 43 3.76 15.03 9.14
CA GLY A 43 4.27 14.00 8.25
C GLY A 43 5.24 13.05 8.94
N ALA A 44 6.16 13.58 9.76
CA ALA A 44 7.09 12.76 10.54
C ALA A 44 6.36 11.82 11.52
N LEU A 45 5.35 12.34 12.24
CA LEU A 45 4.52 11.52 13.12
C LEU A 45 3.75 10.43 12.36
N TYR A 46 3.21 10.75 11.18
CA TYR A 46 2.53 9.77 10.34
C TYR A 46 3.46 8.65 9.91
N VAL A 47 4.63 8.99 9.37
CA VAL A 47 5.60 7.97 8.92
C VAL A 47 6.06 7.09 10.09
N THR A 48 6.34 7.69 11.25
CA THR A 48 6.74 6.94 12.45
C THR A 48 5.64 5.96 12.88
N ALA A 49 4.38 6.41 12.94
CA ALA A 49 3.24 5.56 13.28
C ALA A 49 3.02 4.44 12.26
N GLN A 50 3.18 4.73 10.97
CA GLN A 50 3.06 3.75 9.89
C GLN A 50 4.12 2.66 9.97
N LEU A 51 5.37 3.05 10.17
CA LEU A 51 6.48 2.09 10.29
C LEU A 51 6.36 1.21 11.54
N SER A 52 6.04 1.81 12.69
CA SER A 52 5.83 1.04 13.93
C SER A 52 4.62 0.10 13.80
N GLY A 53 3.52 0.55 13.18
CA GLY A 53 2.36 -0.28 12.90
C GLY A 53 2.68 -1.45 11.97
N ALA A 54 3.50 -1.24 10.95
CA ALA A 54 3.95 -2.30 10.03
C ALA A 54 4.78 -3.37 10.76
N VAL A 55 5.71 -2.96 11.62
CA VAL A 55 6.51 -3.89 12.43
C VAL A 55 5.63 -4.71 13.37
N ILE A 56 4.70 -4.06 14.06
CA ILE A 56 3.76 -4.75 14.97
C ILE A 56 2.87 -5.70 14.17
N GLY A 57 2.34 -5.26 13.03
CA GLY A 57 1.52 -6.10 12.16
C GLY A 57 2.26 -7.33 11.64
N ALA A 58 3.51 -7.18 11.24
CA ALA A 58 4.37 -8.29 10.84
C ALA A 58 4.63 -9.27 12.01
N ALA A 59 4.89 -8.75 13.20
CA ALA A 59 5.07 -9.59 14.40
C ALA A 59 3.79 -10.38 14.74
N VAL A 60 2.62 -9.76 14.66
CA VAL A 60 1.34 -10.44 14.85
C VAL A 60 1.11 -11.52 13.80
N ALA A 61 1.42 -11.22 12.53
CA ALA A 61 1.32 -12.20 11.46
C ALA A 61 2.25 -13.41 11.66
N LEU A 62 3.43 -13.19 12.22
CA LEU A 62 4.38 -14.28 12.55
C LEU A 62 3.88 -15.19 13.68
N VAL A 63 3.20 -14.60 14.69
CA VAL A 63 2.75 -15.35 15.86
C VAL A 63 1.46 -16.10 15.61
N PHE A 64 0.52 -15.48 14.88
CA PHE A 64 -0.83 -15.98 14.69
C PHE A 64 -1.13 -16.47 13.26
N GLY A 65 -0.27 -16.10 12.29
CA GLY A 65 -0.40 -16.52 10.91
C GLY A 65 0.13 -17.94 10.72
N ASP A 66 -0.62 -18.77 10.03
CA ASP A 66 -0.12 -20.03 9.49
C ASP A 66 0.74 -19.70 8.26
N VAL A 67 1.96 -19.24 8.52
CA VAL A 67 2.92 -18.94 7.44
C VAL A 67 3.45 -20.27 6.93
N PRO A 68 3.14 -20.68 5.68
CA PRO A 68 3.67 -21.91 5.14
C PRO A 68 5.20 -21.89 5.25
N GLN A 69 5.75 -22.78 6.05
CA GLN A 69 7.18 -23.05 6.08
C GLN A 69 7.49 -23.78 4.77
N THR A 70 7.85 -23.08 3.72
CA THR A 70 8.41 -23.71 2.54
C THR A 70 9.77 -24.28 2.94
N SER A 71 9.77 -25.54 3.39
CA SER A 71 10.99 -26.32 3.45
C SER A 71 11.55 -26.40 2.02
N PRO A 72 12.87 -26.19 1.82
CA PRO A 72 13.49 -26.36 0.52
C PRO A 72 13.17 -27.77 0.01
N THR A 73 12.78 -27.88 -1.26
CA THR A 73 12.59 -29.18 -1.92
C THR A 73 13.93 -29.90 -1.98
N GLU A 74 13.90 -31.26 -2.00
CA GLU A 74 15.12 -32.08 -2.08
C GLU A 74 16.01 -31.69 -3.27
N ASP A 75 15.42 -31.21 -4.36
CA ASP A 75 16.12 -30.70 -5.55
C ASP A 75 16.87 -29.38 -5.30
N GLU A 76 16.36 -28.53 -4.43
CA GLU A 76 17.01 -27.26 -4.03
C GLU A 76 18.18 -27.51 -3.07
N ILE A 77 18.08 -28.55 -2.24
CA ILE A 77 19.17 -28.98 -1.35
C ILE A 77 20.32 -29.61 -2.15
N ALA A 78 20.00 -30.36 -3.22
CA ALA A 78 20.98 -31.03 -4.09
C ALA A 78 21.77 -30.01 -4.94
N ALA A 79 21.22 -28.84 -5.25
CA ALA A 79 21.88 -27.79 -6.03
C ALA A 79 22.86 -26.90 -5.24
N ASN A 80 23.05 -27.15 -3.95
CA ASN A 80 23.84 -26.28 -3.05
C ASN A 80 23.38 -24.81 -3.01
N ASP A 81 22.23 -24.52 -3.61
CA ASP A 81 21.54 -23.23 -3.53
C ASP A 81 20.73 -23.20 -2.25
N VAL A 82 21.40 -23.01 -1.12
CA VAL A 82 20.75 -22.75 0.16
C VAL A 82 20.14 -21.36 0.12
N VAL A 83 19.13 -21.18 -0.71
CA VAL A 83 18.22 -20.07 -0.58
C VAL A 83 17.39 -20.37 0.66
N VAL A 84 17.75 -19.75 1.77
CA VAL A 84 16.90 -19.68 2.96
C VAL A 84 15.63 -18.93 2.54
N THR A 85 14.73 -19.64 1.91
CA THR A 85 13.38 -19.14 1.62
C THR A 85 12.57 -19.15 2.91
N ARG A 86 12.96 -18.33 3.87
CA ARG A 86 11.98 -17.84 4.81
C ARG A 86 10.93 -17.14 3.98
N ALA A 87 9.74 -17.69 3.91
CA ALA A 87 8.61 -17.02 3.30
C ALA A 87 8.60 -15.57 3.81
N PRO A 88 8.76 -14.58 2.93
CA PRO A 88 8.88 -13.20 3.38
C PRO A 88 7.58 -12.84 4.07
N THR A 89 7.67 -12.48 5.34
CA THR A 89 6.55 -12.08 6.18
C THR A 89 5.97 -10.75 5.68
N GLY A 90 5.21 -10.82 4.57
CA GLY A 90 4.59 -9.67 3.95
C GLY A 90 5.50 -8.80 3.08
N CYS A 91 6.75 -9.21 2.81
CA CYS A 91 7.62 -8.51 1.87
C CYS A 91 7.39 -8.96 0.44
N THR A 92 7.33 -8.03 -0.50
CA THR A 92 7.38 -8.31 -1.94
C THR A 92 8.82 -8.63 -2.33
N VAL A 93 9.04 -9.76 -3.00
CA VAL A 93 10.37 -10.19 -3.46
C VAL A 93 10.35 -10.29 -4.98
N PRO A 94 11.39 -9.81 -5.68
CA PRO A 94 11.47 -9.95 -7.13
C PRO A 94 11.39 -11.42 -7.54
N GLY A 95 10.63 -11.73 -8.60
CA GLY A 95 10.55 -13.08 -9.16
C GLY A 95 11.92 -13.53 -9.71
N ARG A 96 12.13 -14.85 -9.79
CA ARG A 96 13.43 -15.46 -10.19
C ARG A 96 13.98 -15.00 -11.56
N HIS A 97 13.13 -14.47 -12.44
CA HIS A 97 13.50 -14.01 -13.79
C HIS A 97 13.43 -12.50 -13.95
N VAL A 98 13.24 -11.74 -12.86
CA VAL A 98 13.09 -10.29 -12.88
C VAL A 98 14.41 -9.66 -12.45
N THR A 99 14.96 -8.77 -13.30
CA THR A 99 16.15 -7.98 -12.92
C THR A 99 15.78 -6.90 -11.90
N GLU A 100 16.74 -6.50 -11.09
CA GLU A 100 16.52 -5.42 -10.08
C GLU A 100 16.00 -4.13 -10.73
N SER A 101 16.48 -3.79 -11.91
CA SER A 101 16.02 -2.62 -12.67
C SER A 101 14.56 -2.74 -13.11
N GLN A 102 14.13 -3.92 -13.52
CA GLN A 102 12.74 -4.19 -13.87
C GLN A 102 11.84 -4.14 -12.64
N ALA A 103 12.26 -4.76 -11.53
CA ALA A 103 11.54 -4.70 -10.27
C ALA A 103 11.38 -3.25 -9.80
N PHE A 104 12.44 -2.45 -9.82
CA PHE A 104 12.39 -1.03 -9.48
C PHE A 104 11.41 -0.26 -10.38
N ALA A 105 11.45 -0.47 -11.69
CA ALA A 105 10.59 0.22 -12.64
C ALA A 105 9.09 -0.10 -12.39
N VAL A 106 8.77 -1.38 -12.14
CA VAL A 106 7.40 -1.81 -11.82
C VAL A 106 6.91 -1.17 -10.52
N GLU A 107 7.70 -1.25 -9.45
CA GLU A 107 7.35 -0.66 -8.15
C GLU A 107 7.21 0.86 -8.23
N PHE A 108 8.06 1.53 -8.99
CA PHE A 108 7.98 2.97 -9.21
C PHE A 108 6.68 3.36 -9.92
N LEU A 109 6.37 2.71 -11.05
CA LEU A 109 5.15 3.00 -11.81
C LEU A 109 3.89 2.66 -11.02
N ALA A 110 3.89 1.54 -10.32
CA ALA A 110 2.80 1.10 -9.45
C ALA A 110 2.53 2.13 -8.32
N SER A 111 3.58 2.54 -7.63
CA SER A 111 3.50 3.55 -6.57
C SER A 111 3.08 4.91 -7.10
N PHE A 112 3.61 5.33 -8.25
CA PHE A 112 3.23 6.59 -8.91
C PHE A 112 1.74 6.60 -9.26
N PHE A 113 1.25 5.55 -9.91
CA PHE A 113 -0.16 5.45 -10.27
C PHE A 113 -1.07 5.44 -9.05
N PHE A 114 -0.70 4.70 -8.01
CA PHE A 114 -1.45 4.66 -6.77
C PHE A 114 -1.55 6.05 -6.11
N VAL A 115 -0.43 6.75 -5.95
CA VAL A 115 -0.40 8.10 -5.38
C VAL A 115 -1.20 9.08 -6.24
N PHE A 116 -1.11 8.97 -7.58
CA PHE A 116 -1.89 9.79 -8.49
C PHE A 116 -3.41 9.64 -8.26
N VAL A 117 -3.92 8.40 -8.15
CA VAL A 117 -5.34 8.14 -7.87
C VAL A 117 -5.74 8.68 -6.50
N VAL A 118 -4.89 8.50 -5.48
CA VAL A 118 -5.13 9.07 -4.15
C VAL A 118 -5.29 10.59 -4.23
N PHE A 119 -4.38 11.28 -4.91
CA PHE A 119 -4.49 12.74 -5.08
C PHE A 119 -5.75 13.16 -5.83
N ALA A 120 -6.12 12.43 -6.89
CA ALA A 120 -7.36 12.69 -7.61
C ALA A 120 -8.61 12.56 -6.72
N CYS A 121 -8.61 11.61 -5.77
CA CYS A 121 -9.68 11.46 -4.79
C CYS A 121 -9.70 12.62 -3.78
N TYR A 122 -8.54 13.03 -3.27
CA TYR A 122 -8.45 14.14 -2.32
C TYR A 122 -8.79 15.50 -2.95
N ASP A 123 -8.38 15.75 -4.20
CA ASP A 123 -8.67 17.02 -4.89
C ASP A 123 -10.16 17.21 -5.19
N LYS A 124 -10.88 16.14 -5.48
CA LYS A 124 -12.34 16.22 -5.69
C LYS A 124 -13.08 16.64 -4.43
N SER A 125 -12.62 16.20 -3.25
CA SER A 125 -13.21 16.61 -1.96
C SER A 125 -13.01 18.11 -1.68
N SER A 126 -11.88 18.68 -2.10
CA SER A 126 -11.58 20.12 -1.89
C SER A 126 -12.29 21.05 -2.87
N ARG A 127 -12.75 20.56 -4.02
CA ARG A 127 -13.41 21.37 -5.06
C ARG A 127 -14.91 21.51 -4.92
N SER A 128 -15.55 20.90 -3.94
CA SER A 128 -17.00 21.02 -3.74
C SER A 128 -17.43 22.41 -3.26
N ASP A 129 -16.49 23.31 -3.03
CA ASP A 129 -16.74 24.71 -2.59
C ASP A 129 -16.70 25.73 -3.74
N CYS A 130 -16.46 25.33 -4.97
CA CYS A 130 -16.51 26.22 -6.13
C CYS A 130 -17.78 25.97 -6.95
N ASP A 131 -18.63 26.98 -7.02
CA ASP A 131 -19.88 27.14 -7.73
C ASP A 131 -19.97 26.60 -9.18
N VAL A 132 -19.86 25.31 -9.40
CA VAL A 132 -20.37 24.68 -10.61
C VAL A 132 -21.24 23.51 -10.18
N LYS A 133 -22.54 23.71 -10.20
CA LYS A 133 -23.59 22.69 -10.03
C LYS A 133 -23.55 21.62 -11.11
N VAL A 134 -22.46 20.91 -11.28
CA VAL A 134 -22.46 19.62 -11.95
C VAL A 134 -22.70 18.58 -10.86
N LYS A 135 -23.95 18.17 -10.73
CA LYS A 135 -24.43 17.09 -9.87
C LYS A 135 -23.88 15.72 -10.29
N LEU A 136 -22.58 15.53 -10.30
CA LEU A 136 -21.98 14.24 -10.09
C LEU A 136 -21.56 14.21 -8.61
N LYS A 137 -22.55 14.04 -7.76
CA LYS A 137 -22.40 13.74 -6.33
C LYS A 137 -21.84 12.33 -6.21
N VAL A 138 -20.57 12.14 -6.60
CA VAL A 138 -19.80 11.00 -6.10
C VAL A 138 -19.68 11.25 -4.62
N LYS A 139 -20.50 10.54 -3.87
CA LYS A 139 -20.63 10.69 -2.43
C LYS A 139 -19.24 10.59 -1.83
N GLU A 140 -18.83 11.52 -1.00
CA GLU A 140 -17.54 11.53 -0.26
C GLU A 140 -17.17 10.18 0.39
N SER A 141 -18.18 9.32 0.59
CA SER A 141 -18.06 7.97 1.10
C SER A 141 -17.42 6.95 0.14
N GLU A 142 -17.30 7.24 -1.16
CA GLU A 142 -16.81 6.26 -2.15
C GLU A 142 -15.29 6.34 -2.39
N HIS A 143 -14.64 7.43 -1.99
CA HIS A 143 -13.19 7.61 -2.17
C HIS A 143 -12.33 6.51 -1.53
N PRO A 144 -12.61 6.03 -0.30
CA PRO A 144 -11.85 4.93 0.29
C PRO A 144 -11.94 3.64 -0.52
N PHE A 145 -13.11 3.36 -1.11
CA PHE A 145 -13.31 2.16 -1.93
C PHE A 145 -12.49 2.23 -3.23
N VAL A 146 -12.48 3.38 -3.91
CA VAL A 146 -11.66 3.59 -5.11
C VAL A 146 -10.18 3.42 -4.79
N ILE A 147 -9.71 4.00 -3.69
CA ILE A 147 -8.32 3.88 -3.25
C ILE A 147 -7.96 2.42 -2.96
N GLY A 148 -8.80 1.70 -2.21
CA GLY A 148 -8.55 0.29 -1.89
C GLY A 148 -8.60 -0.62 -3.11
N LEU A 149 -9.52 -0.38 -4.05
CA LEU A 149 -9.57 -1.13 -5.30
C LEU A 149 -8.34 -0.88 -6.19
N THR A 150 -7.87 0.37 -6.24
CA THR A 150 -6.62 0.72 -6.94
C THR A 150 -5.44 0.02 -6.29
N TYR A 151 -5.39 -0.03 -4.96
CA TYR A 151 -4.35 -0.75 -4.23
C TYR A 151 -4.34 -2.25 -4.56
N SER A 152 -5.53 -2.88 -4.65
CA SER A 152 -5.67 -4.26 -5.11
C SER A 152 -5.10 -4.48 -6.51
N GLY A 153 -5.42 -3.57 -7.44
CA GLY A 153 -4.94 -3.64 -8.82
C GLY A 153 -3.42 -3.49 -8.92
N VAL A 154 -2.87 -2.54 -8.18
CA VAL A 154 -1.41 -2.33 -8.10
C VAL A 154 -0.70 -3.56 -7.55
N LEU A 155 -1.22 -4.18 -6.48
CA LEU A 155 -0.66 -5.42 -5.94
C LEU A 155 -0.76 -6.60 -6.91
N LEU A 156 -1.83 -6.71 -7.69
CA LEU A 156 -1.93 -7.75 -8.72
C LEU A 156 -0.85 -7.58 -9.78
N PHE A 157 -0.58 -6.36 -10.18
CA PHE A 157 0.41 -6.04 -11.21
C PHE A 157 1.86 -6.18 -10.70
N ALA A 158 2.13 -5.79 -9.47
CA ALA A 158 3.47 -5.81 -8.88
C ALA A 158 3.91 -7.23 -8.45
N VAL A 159 2.96 -8.15 -8.17
CA VAL A 159 3.23 -9.52 -7.67
C VAL A 159 3.16 -10.56 -8.80
N SER A 160 2.79 -10.15 -10.03
CA SER A 160 2.78 -11.04 -11.20
C SER A 160 4.12 -11.11 -11.87
#